data_8d8eea3dd4ad44f1a1acdac8f621d29f
#
_entry.id   8d8eea3dd4ad44f1a1acdac8f621d29f
#
_cell.length_a   1.000
_cell.length_b   1.000
_cell.length_c   1.000
_cell.angle_alpha   90.00
_cell.angle_beta   90.00
_cell.angle_gamma   90.00
#
_symmetry.space_group_name_H-M   'P 1'
#
loop_
_entity.id
_entity.type
_entity.pdbx_description
1 polymer ?
#
loop_
_entity_poly.entity_id
_entity_poly.type
_entity_poly.pdbx_seq_one_letter_code
_entity_poly.pdbx_strand_id
1 'polypeptide(L)'
;AHGEVPENLRDKRIVSLDLTGMLAGTKYRGDFEDRLKNVLKEVGKAKDVVLFIDELHTVIGAGAAEGAIDAANILKPALSRGEIQIVGATTLSEYRKHIEKDAAFERRFQPVTVAEPTEEESFQILRGLRDRYEAHHGLKITDEALTAAVKLSARYISDRFLPDKAIDLVDEAASRVRMENLTAPDEMKTIEAKLATLSAQKEEAVRAQDYELAAQLRDRERSERGALEKARGEWDAERGGHRGAVSAEDI
;
A
#
# COMPACT_ATOMS: atom_id res chain seq x y z
N ALA A 1 4.40 5.98 -22.21
CA ALA A 1 3.25 5.24 -22.66
C ALA A 1 3.41 4.81 -24.12
N HIS A 2 2.52 3.98 -24.67
CA HIS A 2 2.70 3.25 -25.92
C HIS A 2 2.60 4.11 -27.21
N GLY A 3 2.50 5.45 -27.08
CA GLY A 3 2.46 6.36 -28.24
C GLY A 3 1.12 6.40 -29.00
N GLU A 4 0.11 5.69 -28.50
CA GLU A 4 -1.26 5.68 -29.06
C GLU A 4 -2.06 6.90 -28.60
N VAL A 5 -1.53 8.09 -28.90
CA VAL A 5 -2.13 9.36 -28.51
C VAL A 5 -2.13 10.31 -29.71
N PRO A 6 -3.03 11.31 -29.75
CA PRO A 6 -2.99 12.36 -30.76
C PRO A 6 -1.60 13.01 -30.86
N GLU A 7 -1.25 13.42 -32.06
CA GLU A 7 0.10 13.93 -32.38
C GLU A 7 0.55 15.09 -31.45
N ASN A 8 -0.40 15.95 -31.08
CA ASN A 8 -0.17 17.08 -30.15
C ASN A 8 0.11 16.67 -28.70
N LEU A 9 -0.11 15.40 -28.32
CA LEU A 9 0.16 14.88 -26.98
C LEU A 9 1.35 13.92 -26.94
N ARG A 10 1.91 13.52 -28.10
CA ARG A 10 2.91 12.46 -28.20
C ARG A 10 4.19 12.78 -27.42
N ASP A 11 4.62 14.04 -27.44
CA ASP A 11 5.86 14.48 -26.80
C ASP A 11 5.65 15.21 -25.48
N LYS A 12 4.43 15.16 -24.93
CA LYS A 12 4.11 15.77 -23.65
C LYS A 12 4.65 14.95 -22.50
N ARG A 13 5.24 15.65 -21.53
CA ARG A 13 5.66 15.09 -20.23
C ARG A 13 4.63 15.46 -19.17
N ILE A 14 4.17 14.47 -18.43
CA ILE A 14 3.30 14.70 -17.25
C ILE A 14 4.22 14.85 -16.04
N VAL A 15 4.13 16.00 -15.36
CA VAL A 15 4.93 16.33 -14.18
C VAL A 15 3.99 16.55 -13.02
N SER A 16 4.16 15.78 -11.93
CA SER A 16 3.37 15.95 -10.71
C SER A 16 3.84 17.17 -9.94
N LEU A 17 2.90 18.02 -9.54
CA LEU A 17 3.13 19.18 -8.71
C LEU A 17 2.72 18.86 -7.26
N ASP A 18 3.71 18.72 -6.39
CA ASP A 18 3.50 18.52 -4.96
C ASP A 18 3.34 19.88 -4.25
N LEU A 19 2.09 20.29 -4.06
CA LEU A 19 1.75 21.54 -3.37
C LEU A 19 2.06 21.47 -1.88
N THR A 20 1.92 20.31 -1.26
CA THR A 20 2.20 20.10 0.17
C THR A 20 3.69 20.23 0.44
N GLY A 21 4.52 19.61 -0.39
CA GLY A 21 5.97 19.74 -0.32
C GLY A 21 6.45 21.18 -0.58
N MET A 22 5.75 21.92 -1.45
CA MET A 22 6.04 23.34 -1.70
C MET A 22 5.72 24.24 -0.50
N LEU A 23 4.72 23.90 0.29
CA LEU A 23 4.37 24.59 1.54
C LEU A 23 5.38 24.28 2.65
N ALA A 24 5.93 23.08 2.67
CA ALA A 24 6.90 22.68 3.67
C ALA A 24 8.15 23.57 3.61
N GLY A 25 8.52 24.16 4.73
CA GLY A 25 9.70 25.03 4.85
C GLY A 25 9.50 26.47 4.40
N THR A 26 8.27 26.90 4.06
CA THR A 26 7.95 28.33 3.90
C THR A 26 7.56 28.93 5.26
N LYS A 27 8.24 30.02 5.65
CA LYS A 27 7.90 30.76 6.88
C LYS A 27 6.81 31.79 6.67
N TYR A 28 6.66 32.27 5.45
CA TYR A 28 5.72 33.33 5.07
C TYR A 28 4.90 32.92 3.85
N ARG A 29 3.68 33.41 3.79
CA ARG A 29 2.75 33.20 2.66
C ARG A 29 3.36 33.61 1.31
N GLY A 30 4.09 34.71 1.27
CA GLY A 30 4.73 35.20 0.05
C GLY A 30 5.73 34.22 -0.58
N ASP A 31 6.44 33.46 0.26
CA ASP A 31 7.45 32.49 -0.23
C ASP A 31 6.83 31.38 -1.07
N PHE A 32 5.66 30.87 -0.64
CA PHE A 32 4.91 29.87 -1.41
C PHE A 32 4.36 30.46 -2.71
N GLU A 33 3.75 31.65 -2.64
CA GLU A 33 3.20 32.31 -3.82
C GLU A 33 4.27 32.54 -4.89
N ASP A 34 5.45 32.97 -4.48
CA ASP A 34 6.57 33.21 -5.39
C ASP A 34 7.14 31.91 -5.95
N ARG A 35 7.25 30.84 -5.14
CA ARG A 35 7.64 29.51 -5.64
C ARG A 35 6.64 29.01 -6.69
N LEU A 36 5.34 29.06 -6.41
CA LEU A 36 4.30 28.61 -7.33
C LEU A 36 4.33 29.43 -8.64
N LYS A 37 4.43 30.76 -8.56
CA LYS A 37 4.56 31.65 -9.74
C LYS A 37 5.78 31.31 -10.59
N ASN A 38 6.91 31.01 -9.96
CA ASN A 38 8.13 30.62 -10.67
C ASN A 38 7.96 29.29 -11.40
N VAL A 39 7.38 28.27 -10.74
CA VAL A 39 7.09 26.96 -11.38
C VAL A 39 6.15 27.17 -12.58
N LEU A 40 5.06 27.92 -12.42
CA LEU A 40 4.10 28.17 -13.50
C LEU A 40 4.76 28.91 -14.68
N LYS A 41 5.67 29.86 -14.40
CA LYS A 41 6.43 30.56 -15.42
C LYS A 41 7.38 29.65 -16.18
N GLU A 42 8.02 28.70 -15.50
CA GLU A 42 8.89 27.71 -16.15
C GLU A 42 8.08 26.75 -16.99
N VAL A 43 6.98 26.21 -16.46
CA VAL A 43 6.07 25.32 -17.18
C VAL A 43 5.45 26.00 -18.40
N GLY A 44 5.05 27.26 -18.28
CA GLY A 44 4.51 28.04 -19.39
C GLY A 44 5.52 28.27 -20.54
N LYS A 45 6.83 28.25 -20.24
CA LYS A 45 7.89 28.27 -21.25
C LYS A 45 8.13 26.89 -21.87
N ALA A 46 8.01 25.84 -21.06
CA ALA A 46 8.18 24.46 -21.48
C ALA A 46 6.86 23.93 -22.04
N LYS A 47 6.58 24.20 -23.30
CA LYS A 47 5.32 23.85 -23.99
C LYS A 47 5.02 22.34 -24.07
N ASP A 48 5.97 21.50 -23.68
CA ASP A 48 5.87 20.04 -23.64
C ASP A 48 5.40 19.48 -22.28
N VAL A 49 5.15 20.34 -21.28
CA VAL A 49 4.76 19.92 -19.92
C VAL A 49 3.25 20.03 -19.71
N VAL A 50 2.67 18.96 -19.15
CA VAL A 50 1.34 18.95 -18.54
C VAL A 50 1.52 18.74 -17.05
N LEU A 51 1.00 19.64 -16.23
CA LEU A 51 1.04 19.48 -14.78
C LEU A 51 -0.04 18.51 -14.32
N PHE A 52 0.33 17.60 -13.43
CA PHE A 52 -0.62 16.77 -12.69
C PHE A 52 -0.69 17.27 -11.24
N ILE A 53 -1.90 17.55 -10.77
CA ILE A 53 -2.16 17.99 -9.38
C ILE A 53 -3.12 16.98 -8.77
N ASP A 54 -2.62 16.23 -7.81
CA ASP A 54 -3.46 15.37 -6.99
C ASP A 54 -4.22 16.22 -5.95
N GLU A 55 -5.38 15.76 -5.53
CA GLU A 55 -6.25 16.48 -4.60
C GLU A 55 -6.46 17.95 -5.02
N LEU A 56 -6.82 18.19 -6.30
CA LEU A 56 -6.98 19.53 -6.87
C LEU A 56 -7.87 20.45 -6.01
N HIS A 57 -8.80 19.89 -5.25
CA HIS A 57 -9.67 20.64 -4.34
C HIS A 57 -8.89 21.39 -3.25
N THR A 58 -7.70 20.92 -2.88
CA THR A 58 -6.84 21.59 -1.87
C THR A 58 -6.38 22.96 -2.34
N VAL A 59 -6.26 23.14 -3.66
CA VAL A 59 -5.90 24.43 -4.29
C VAL A 59 -6.96 25.51 -3.99
N ILE A 60 -8.25 25.11 -3.93
CA ILE A 60 -9.39 26.03 -3.81
C ILE A 60 -9.83 26.18 -2.36
N GLY A 61 -9.73 25.11 -1.56
CA GLY A 61 -10.25 25.04 -0.20
C GLY A 61 -9.36 25.64 0.88
N ALA A 62 -8.13 25.95 0.55
CA ALA A 62 -7.16 26.45 1.52
C ALA A 62 -7.47 27.86 2.08
N GLY A 63 -8.48 28.55 1.54
CA GLY A 63 -8.84 29.93 1.91
C GLY A 63 -9.80 30.11 3.11
N ALA A 64 -10.30 29.02 3.71
CA ALA A 64 -11.30 29.10 4.78
C ALA A 64 -10.75 29.31 6.21
N ALA A 65 -9.46 29.09 6.43
CA ALA A 65 -8.78 29.39 7.69
C ALA A 65 -7.95 30.68 7.55
N GLU A 66 -7.92 31.51 8.58
CA GLU A 66 -7.05 32.71 8.62
C GLU A 66 -5.59 32.29 8.33
N GLY A 67 -5.07 32.67 7.16
CA GLY A 67 -3.71 32.32 6.71
C GLY A 67 -3.62 31.27 5.59
N ALA A 68 -4.74 30.69 5.14
CA ALA A 68 -4.74 29.73 4.05
C ALA A 68 -4.42 30.38 2.69
N ILE A 69 -3.58 29.72 1.92
CA ILE A 69 -3.03 30.20 0.66
C ILE A 69 -4.03 29.87 -0.45
N ASP A 70 -4.57 30.88 -1.09
CA ASP A 70 -5.44 30.69 -2.26
C ASP A 70 -4.59 30.51 -3.53
N ALA A 71 -4.09 29.29 -3.73
CA ALA A 71 -3.33 28.92 -4.92
C ALA A 71 -4.20 29.03 -6.20
N ALA A 72 -5.52 28.93 -6.07
CA ALA A 72 -6.43 29.08 -7.20
C ALA A 72 -6.30 30.45 -7.88
N ASN A 73 -6.13 31.53 -7.11
CA ASN A 73 -5.96 32.87 -7.67
C ASN A 73 -4.64 33.03 -8.45
N ILE A 74 -3.65 32.22 -8.17
CA ILE A 74 -2.37 32.20 -8.91
C ILE A 74 -2.53 31.37 -10.20
N LEU A 75 -3.27 30.26 -10.14
CA LEU A 75 -3.48 29.36 -11.29
C LEU A 75 -4.48 29.92 -12.32
N LYS A 76 -5.56 30.57 -11.87
CA LYS A 76 -6.62 31.10 -12.74
C LYS A 76 -6.11 31.94 -13.92
N PRO A 77 -5.18 32.90 -13.75
CA PRO A 77 -4.69 33.69 -14.88
C PRO A 77 -3.93 32.88 -15.91
N ALA A 78 -3.06 31.96 -15.48
CA ALA A 78 -2.27 31.13 -16.37
C ALA A 78 -3.14 30.12 -17.16
N LEU A 79 -4.14 29.52 -16.49
CA LEU A 79 -5.15 28.69 -17.14
C LEU A 79 -6.00 29.47 -18.15
N SER A 80 -6.41 30.71 -17.80
CA SER A 80 -7.23 31.55 -18.70
C SER A 80 -6.52 31.92 -19.98
N ARG A 81 -5.20 32.12 -19.91
CA ARG A 81 -4.40 32.46 -21.08
C ARG A 81 -3.93 31.24 -21.85
N GLY A 82 -4.25 30.02 -21.39
CA GLY A 82 -3.77 28.78 -22.00
C GLY A 82 -2.26 28.60 -21.95
N GLU A 83 -1.59 29.26 -20.99
CA GLU A 83 -0.14 29.17 -20.83
C GLU A 83 0.31 27.83 -20.27
N ILE A 84 -0.56 27.18 -19.51
CA ILE A 84 -0.31 25.88 -18.87
C ILE A 84 -1.47 24.92 -19.11
N GLN A 85 -1.14 23.63 -19.13
CA GLN A 85 -2.11 22.53 -19.16
C GLN A 85 -2.04 21.79 -17.82
N ILE A 86 -3.20 21.54 -17.21
CA ILE A 86 -3.30 20.85 -15.92
C ILE A 86 -4.26 19.67 -16.05
N VAL A 87 -3.85 18.53 -15.49
CA VAL A 87 -4.71 17.40 -15.15
C VAL A 87 -4.85 17.39 -13.63
N GLY A 88 -6.04 17.57 -13.13
CA GLY A 88 -6.32 17.53 -11.69
C GLY A 88 -7.11 16.29 -11.31
N ALA A 89 -6.72 15.62 -10.23
CA ALA A 89 -7.48 14.53 -9.65
C ALA A 89 -8.19 15.02 -8.38
N THR A 90 -9.43 14.55 -8.17
CA THR A 90 -10.20 14.82 -6.95
C THR A 90 -11.34 13.82 -6.81
N THR A 91 -11.97 13.73 -5.64
CA THR A 91 -13.18 12.94 -5.46
C THR A 91 -14.42 13.70 -5.93
N LEU A 92 -15.50 12.98 -6.28
CA LEU A 92 -16.76 13.61 -6.68
C LEU A 92 -17.36 14.49 -5.58
N SER A 93 -17.20 14.10 -4.31
CA SER A 93 -17.67 14.88 -3.16
C SER A 93 -16.92 16.19 -3.02
N GLU A 94 -15.60 16.17 -3.12
CA GLU A 94 -14.77 17.37 -3.02
C GLU A 94 -14.91 18.28 -4.27
N TYR A 95 -15.13 17.67 -5.46
CA TYR A 95 -15.44 18.42 -6.68
C TYR A 95 -16.70 19.28 -6.48
N ARG A 96 -17.82 18.69 -6.03
CA ARG A 96 -19.07 19.40 -5.76
C ARG A 96 -18.93 20.44 -4.67
N LYS A 97 -18.16 20.15 -3.63
CA LYS A 97 -17.98 21.02 -2.48
C LYS A 97 -17.11 22.24 -2.76
N HIS A 98 -16.08 22.11 -3.56
CA HIS A 98 -15.05 23.11 -3.77
C HIS A 98 -14.98 23.62 -5.21
N ILE A 99 -14.94 22.76 -6.23
CA ILE A 99 -14.68 23.14 -7.62
C ILE A 99 -15.94 23.72 -8.28
N GLU A 100 -17.08 23.05 -8.18
CA GLU A 100 -18.36 23.56 -8.73
C GLU A 100 -18.77 24.92 -8.18
N LYS A 101 -18.41 25.22 -6.93
CA LYS A 101 -18.74 26.52 -6.31
C LYS A 101 -17.91 27.67 -6.83
N ASP A 102 -16.75 27.40 -7.41
CA ASP A 102 -15.92 28.42 -8.08
C ASP A 102 -16.11 28.36 -9.59
N ALA A 103 -17.18 28.95 -10.09
CA ALA A 103 -17.52 28.98 -11.51
C ALA A 103 -16.38 29.52 -12.39
N ALA A 104 -15.48 30.34 -11.83
CA ALA A 104 -14.33 30.83 -12.56
C ALA A 104 -13.25 29.78 -12.71
N PHE A 105 -13.13 28.86 -11.78
CA PHE A 105 -12.20 27.73 -11.84
C PHE A 105 -12.81 26.57 -12.64
N GLU A 106 -14.05 26.19 -12.35
CA GLU A 106 -14.78 25.08 -13.00
C GLU A 106 -14.76 25.16 -14.51
N ARG A 107 -15.14 26.30 -15.10
CA ARG A 107 -15.21 26.49 -16.58
C ARG A 107 -13.86 26.34 -17.30
N ARG A 108 -12.76 26.17 -16.58
CA ARG A 108 -11.42 25.96 -17.15
C ARG A 108 -10.99 24.48 -17.18
N PHE A 109 -11.82 23.63 -16.61
CA PHE A 109 -11.59 22.20 -16.59
C PHE A 109 -12.73 21.45 -17.29
N GLN A 110 -12.37 20.42 -18.01
CA GLN A 110 -13.31 19.44 -18.55
C GLN A 110 -13.35 18.27 -17.55
N PRO A 111 -14.47 18.04 -16.85
CA PRO A 111 -14.57 16.90 -15.96
C PRO A 111 -14.54 15.56 -16.73
N VAL A 112 -13.75 14.65 -16.24
CA VAL A 112 -13.68 13.25 -16.70
C VAL A 112 -13.99 12.37 -15.51
N THR A 113 -15.17 11.75 -15.52
CA THR A 113 -15.58 10.86 -14.43
C THR A 113 -14.94 9.49 -14.63
N VAL A 114 -14.19 9.05 -13.63
CA VAL A 114 -13.66 7.69 -13.53
C VAL A 114 -14.63 6.91 -12.64
N ALA A 115 -15.38 6.01 -13.23
CA ALA A 115 -16.33 5.16 -12.51
C ALA A 115 -15.60 4.05 -11.74
N GLU A 116 -16.27 3.50 -10.73
CA GLU A 116 -15.82 2.27 -10.08
C GLU A 116 -15.76 1.13 -11.12
N PRO A 117 -14.67 0.36 -11.19
CA PRO A 117 -14.57 -0.74 -12.13
C PRO A 117 -15.55 -1.86 -11.77
N THR A 118 -15.99 -2.59 -12.78
CA THR A 118 -16.79 -3.81 -12.61
C THR A 118 -15.97 -4.89 -11.92
N GLU A 119 -16.63 -5.94 -11.41
CA GLU A 119 -15.95 -7.10 -10.82
C GLU A 119 -14.94 -7.73 -11.77
N GLU A 120 -15.31 -7.85 -13.06
CA GLU A 120 -14.42 -8.41 -14.10
C GLU A 120 -13.20 -7.52 -14.35
N GLU A 121 -13.39 -6.21 -14.47
CA GLU A 121 -12.29 -5.26 -14.62
C GLU A 121 -11.39 -5.24 -13.38
N SER A 122 -11.97 -5.33 -12.18
CA SER A 122 -11.25 -5.41 -10.91
C SER A 122 -10.39 -6.67 -10.84
N PHE A 123 -10.92 -7.81 -11.28
CA PHE A 123 -10.12 -9.04 -11.38
C PHE A 123 -8.91 -8.86 -12.30
N GLN A 124 -9.08 -8.24 -13.47
CA GLN A 124 -7.96 -7.98 -14.39
C GLN A 124 -6.92 -7.01 -13.77
N ILE A 125 -7.38 -6.02 -13.02
CA ILE A 125 -6.49 -5.10 -12.27
C ILE A 125 -5.68 -5.88 -11.22
N LEU A 126 -6.34 -6.68 -10.38
CA LEU A 126 -5.66 -7.50 -9.36
C LEU A 126 -4.69 -8.48 -9.99
N ARG A 127 -5.06 -9.11 -11.11
CA ARG A 127 -4.18 -10.01 -11.86
C ARG A 127 -2.93 -9.29 -12.38
N GLY A 128 -3.08 -8.02 -12.81
CA GLY A 128 -1.93 -7.19 -13.21
C GLY A 128 -1.02 -6.79 -12.05
N LEU A 129 -1.54 -6.73 -10.83
CA LEU A 129 -0.79 -6.39 -9.61
C LEU A 129 -0.19 -7.62 -8.92
N ARG A 130 -0.68 -8.81 -9.21
CA ARG A 130 -0.33 -10.08 -8.54
C ARG A 130 1.16 -10.28 -8.34
N ASP A 131 1.95 -10.15 -9.39
CA ASP A 131 3.39 -10.42 -9.34
C ASP A 131 4.12 -9.52 -8.32
N ARG A 132 3.63 -8.30 -8.14
CA ARG A 132 4.19 -7.35 -7.16
C ARG A 132 3.87 -7.79 -5.73
N TYR A 133 2.64 -8.22 -5.47
CA TYR A 133 2.20 -8.73 -4.17
C TYR A 133 2.88 -10.08 -3.85
N GLU A 134 2.96 -10.98 -4.82
CA GLU A 134 3.71 -12.24 -4.69
C GLU A 134 5.18 -12.00 -4.33
N ALA A 135 5.82 -11.03 -4.97
CA ALA A 135 7.20 -10.67 -4.67
C ALA A 135 7.35 -10.04 -3.26
N HIS A 136 6.38 -9.23 -2.83
CA HIS A 136 6.41 -8.57 -1.51
C HIS A 136 6.21 -9.57 -0.37
N HIS A 137 5.21 -10.45 -0.48
CA HIS A 137 4.88 -11.42 0.56
C HIS A 137 5.71 -12.71 0.48
N GLY A 138 6.34 -12.98 -0.65
CA GLY A 138 7.09 -14.22 -0.90
C GLY A 138 6.20 -15.46 -1.06
N LEU A 139 4.94 -15.28 -1.44
CA LEU A 139 3.90 -16.28 -1.59
C LEU A 139 3.38 -16.29 -3.02
N LYS A 140 2.66 -17.36 -3.39
CA LYS A 140 1.88 -17.39 -4.63
C LYS A 140 0.42 -16.97 -4.32
N ILE A 141 -0.22 -16.31 -5.30
CA ILE A 141 -1.63 -15.90 -5.19
C ILE A 141 -2.38 -16.53 -6.35
N THR A 142 -3.37 -17.36 -6.04
CA THR A 142 -4.13 -18.09 -7.07
C THR A 142 -5.19 -17.19 -7.73
N ASP A 143 -5.62 -17.54 -8.95
CA ASP A 143 -6.69 -16.81 -9.63
C ASP A 143 -8.03 -16.96 -8.89
N GLU A 144 -8.24 -18.09 -8.19
CA GLU A 144 -9.38 -18.34 -7.33
C GLU A 144 -9.40 -17.38 -6.13
N ALA A 145 -8.24 -17.11 -5.51
CA ALA A 145 -8.11 -16.12 -4.44
C ALA A 145 -8.46 -14.71 -4.93
N LEU A 146 -7.94 -14.30 -6.08
CA LEU A 146 -8.29 -13.00 -6.67
C LEU A 146 -9.78 -12.88 -6.96
N THR A 147 -10.38 -13.94 -7.50
CA THR A 147 -11.81 -13.99 -7.78
C THR A 147 -12.64 -13.91 -6.48
N ALA A 148 -12.23 -14.64 -5.44
CA ALA A 148 -12.86 -14.59 -4.12
C ALA A 148 -12.77 -13.19 -3.52
N ALA A 149 -11.59 -12.56 -3.56
CA ALA A 149 -11.37 -11.23 -3.03
C ALA A 149 -12.30 -10.18 -3.68
N VAL A 150 -12.44 -10.20 -5.01
CA VAL A 150 -13.35 -9.30 -5.71
C VAL A 150 -14.81 -9.55 -5.29
N LYS A 151 -15.28 -10.80 -5.33
CA LYS A 151 -16.67 -11.13 -5.01
C LYS A 151 -17.03 -10.88 -3.55
N LEU A 152 -16.17 -11.28 -2.62
CA LEU A 152 -16.43 -11.10 -1.19
C LEU A 152 -16.35 -9.63 -0.78
N SER A 153 -15.39 -8.89 -1.29
CA SER A 153 -15.32 -7.45 -1.02
C SER A 153 -16.52 -6.71 -1.60
N ALA A 154 -16.95 -7.02 -2.83
CA ALA A 154 -18.13 -6.41 -3.44
C ALA A 154 -19.39 -6.66 -2.61
N ARG A 155 -19.53 -7.86 -2.03
CA ARG A 155 -20.71 -8.27 -1.28
C ARG A 155 -20.75 -7.79 0.17
N TYR A 156 -19.60 -7.78 0.86
CA TYR A 156 -19.54 -7.58 2.30
C TYR A 156 -18.93 -6.25 2.74
N ILE A 157 -18.15 -5.57 1.87
CA ILE A 157 -17.53 -4.28 2.17
C ILE A 157 -18.26 -3.19 1.40
N SER A 158 -19.10 -2.43 2.10
CA SER A 158 -19.96 -1.39 1.52
C SER A 158 -19.41 0.03 1.62
N ASP A 159 -18.43 0.27 2.47
CA ASP A 159 -17.85 1.59 2.77
C ASP A 159 -16.62 1.93 1.91
N ARG A 160 -16.21 1.01 1.04
CA ARG A 160 -15.08 1.16 0.12
C ARG A 160 -15.46 0.74 -1.29
N PHE A 161 -14.65 1.15 -2.27
CA PHE A 161 -14.87 0.90 -3.68
C PHE A 161 -13.89 -0.13 -4.24
N LEU A 162 -14.28 -0.81 -5.31
CA LEU A 162 -13.38 -1.60 -6.12
C LEU A 162 -12.43 -0.67 -6.91
N PRO A 163 -11.18 -1.07 -7.18
CA PRO A 163 -10.56 -2.34 -6.81
C PRO A 163 -9.95 -2.36 -5.40
N ASP A 164 -9.87 -1.23 -4.71
CA ASP A 164 -9.09 -1.06 -3.47
C ASP A 164 -9.50 -2.04 -2.38
N LYS A 165 -10.82 -2.21 -2.14
CA LYS A 165 -11.32 -3.15 -1.13
C LYS A 165 -10.94 -4.61 -1.41
N ALA A 166 -10.79 -4.99 -2.68
CA ALA A 166 -10.35 -6.32 -3.06
C ALA A 166 -8.83 -6.48 -2.94
N ILE A 167 -8.08 -5.41 -3.23
CA ILE A 167 -6.64 -5.36 -3.02
C ILE A 167 -6.31 -5.51 -1.53
N ASP A 168 -7.02 -4.79 -0.66
CA ASP A 168 -6.86 -4.88 0.80
C ASP A 168 -7.08 -6.32 1.31
N LEU A 169 -8.11 -7.03 0.81
CA LEU A 169 -8.35 -8.42 1.20
C LEU A 169 -7.21 -9.35 0.77
N VAL A 170 -6.69 -9.17 -0.44
CA VAL A 170 -5.55 -9.98 -0.92
C VAL A 170 -4.30 -9.71 -0.09
N ASP A 171 -4.03 -8.46 0.26
CA ASP A 171 -2.88 -8.07 1.06
C ASP A 171 -2.97 -8.62 2.48
N GLU A 172 -4.14 -8.52 3.11
CA GLU A 172 -4.43 -9.07 4.45
C GLU A 172 -4.29 -10.59 4.48
N ALA A 173 -4.92 -11.30 3.52
CA ALA A 173 -4.83 -12.74 3.41
C ALA A 173 -3.38 -13.21 3.18
N ALA A 174 -2.65 -12.54 2.31
CA ALA A 174 -1.24 -12.85 2.06
C ALA A 174 -0.37 -12.62 3.31
N SER A 175 -0.64 -11.55 4.05
CA SER A 175 0.04 -11.26 5.32
C SER A 175 -0.25 -12.33 6.36
N ARG A 176 -1.51 -12.79 6.49
CA ARG A 176 -1.92 -13.86 7.42
C ARG A 176 -1.24 -15.19 7.07
N VAL A 177 -1.33 -15.63 5.82
CA VAL A 177 -0.69 -16.88 5.35
C VAL A 177 0.82 -16.81 5.56
N ARG A 178 1.45 -15.66 5.31
CA ARG A 178 2.88 -15.48 5.59
C ARG A 178 3.18 -15.63 7.08
N MET A 179 2.39 -15.04 7.97
CA MET A 179 2.58 -15.16 9.42
C MET A 179 2.40 -16.60 9.90
N GLU A 180 1.40 -17.31 9.41
CA GLU A 180 1.18 -18.74 9.70
C GLU A 180 2.39 -19.58 9.27
N ASN A 181 2.90 -19.32 8.09
CA ASN A 181 4.11 -19.99 7.57
C ASN A 181 5.40 -19.64 8.36
N LEU A 182 5.45 -18.48 9.03
CA LEU A 182 6.58 -18.07 9.87
C LEU A 182 6.48 -18.60 11.30
N THR A 183 5.29 -18.95 11.74
CA THR A 183 5.03 -19.41 13.12
C THR A 183 5.43 -20.88 13.26
N ALA A 184 6.33 -21.15 14.20
CA ALA A 184 6.71 -22.54 14.49
C ALA A 184 5.50 -23.37 14.93
N PRO A 185 5.38 -24.61 14.47
CA PRO A 185 4.30 -25.52 14.87
C PRO A 185 4.20 -25.64 16.40
N ASP A 186 3.00 -25.84 16.93
CA ASP A 186 2.77 -25.95 18.37
C ASP A 186 3.50 -27.16 19.00
N GLU A 187 3.77 -28.18 18.20
CA GLU A 187 4.61 -29.32 18.61
C GLU A 187 6.03 -28.87 18.97
N MET A 188 6.64 -28.00 18.17
CA MET A 188 7.98 -27.48 18.44
C MET A 188 7.97 -26.61 19.70
N LYS A 189 6.99 -25.73 19.90
CA LYS A 189 6.82 -24.93 21.11
C LYS A 189 6.69 -25.82 22.34
N THR A 190 5.95 -26.92 22.21
CA THR A 190 5.76 -27.91 23.30
C THR A 190 7.08 -28.60 23.69
N ILE A 191 7.89 -28.98 22.69
CA ILE A 191 9.21 -29.57 22.92
C ILE A 191 10.16 -28.55 23.55
N GLU A 192 10.17 -27.30 23.10
CA GLU A 192 10.97 -26.21 23.69
C GLU A 192 10.60 -25.96 25.15
N ALA A 193 9.31 -25.94 25.48
CA ALA A 193 8.84 -25.80 26.86
C ALA A 193 9.27 -26.98 27.74
N LYS A 194 9.23 -28.23 27.23
CA LYS A 194 9.75 -29.42 27.92
C LYS A 194 11.25 -29.33 28.15
N LEU A 195 12.01 -28.90 27.15
CA LEU A 195 13.45 -28.72 27.26
C LEU A 195 13.82 -27.69 28.35
N ALA A 196 13.10 -26.56 28.39
CA ALA A 196 13.30 -25.57 29.45
C ALA A 196 13.06 -26.15 30.85
N THR A 197 11.98 -26.94 31.01
CA THR A 197 11.65 -27.62 32.28
C THR A 197 12.71 -28.64 32.64
N LEU A 198 13.16 -29.49 31.72
CA LEU A 198 14.21 -30.50 31.96
C LEU A 198 15.54 -29.85 32.31
N SER A 199 15.90 -28.73 31.67
CA SER A 199 17.12 -27.99 31.99
C SER A 199 17.09 -27.41 33.40
N ALA A 200 15.95 -26.82 33.83
CA ALA A 200 15.78 -26.32 35.18
C ALA A 200 15.89 -27.44 36.25
N GLN A 201 15.20 -28.58 36.02
CA GLN A 201 15.26 -29.73 36.89
C GLN A 201 16.68 -30.33 37.00
N LYS A 202 17.41 -30.38 35.88
CA LYS A 202 18.79 -30.84 35.85
C LYS A 202 19.69 -29.92 36.68
N GLU A 203 19.54 -28.60 36.57
CA GLU A 203 20.31 -27.65 37.38
C GLU A 203 20.03 -27.81 38.88
N GLU A 204 18.77 -28.04 39.24
CA GLU A 204 18.38 -28.27 40.64
C GLU A 204 18.97 -29.57 41.17
N ALA A 205 18.93 -30.66 40.42
CA ALA A 205 19.56 -31.95 40.78
C ALA A 205 21.08 -31.78 40.98
N VAL A 206 21.76 -31.01 40.12
CA VAL A 206 23.20 -30.74 40.26
C VAL A 206 23.47 -29.94 41.56
N ARG A 207 22.63 -28.94 41.88
CA ARG A 207 22.76 -28.16 43.12
C ARG A 207 22.52 -29.03 44.36
N ALA A 208 21.60 -29.98 44.28
CA ALA A 208 21.32 -30.96 45.33
C ALA A 208 22.37 -32.08 45.41
N GLN A 209 23.38 -32.09 44.53
CA GLN A 209 24.41 -33.13 44.41
C GLN A 209 23.86 -34.53 44.07
N ASP A 210 22.63 -34.59 43.51
CA ASP A 210 22.04 -35.82 43.01
C ASP A 210 22.49 -36.06 41.54
N TYR A 211 23.67 -36.59 41.40
CA TYR A 211 24.32 -36.82 40.13
C TYR A 211 23.63 -37.92 39.30
N GLU A 212 22.94 -38.88 39.94
CA GLU A 212 22.21 -39.91 39.27
C GLU A 212 20.96 -39.35 38.56
N LEU A 213 20.17 -38.56 39.25
CA LEU A 213 19.03 -37.85 38.68
C LEU A 213 19.49 -36.85 37.62
N ALA A 214 20.57 -36.11 37.83
CA ALA A 214 21.12 -35.18 36.84
C ALA A 214 21.56 -35.92 35.57
N ALA A 215 22.10 -37.10 35.64
CA ALA A 215 22.46 -37.90 34.48
C ALA A 215 21.22 -38.38 33.69
N GLN A 216 20.18 -38.85 34.39
CA GLN A 216 18.92 -39.24 33.75
C GLN A 216 18.22 -38.04 33.07
N LEU A 217 18.23 -36.90 33.69
CA LEU A 217 17.63 -35.65 33.13
C LEU A 217 18.42 -35.16 31.92
N ARG A 218 19.74 -35.27 31.94
CA ARG A 218 20.60 -34.97 30.79
C ARG A 218 20.28 -35.85 29.59
N ASP A 219 20.10 -37.16 29.81
CA ASP A 219 19.82 -38.11 28.72
C ASP A 219 18.42 -37.86 28.13
N ARG A 220 17.42 -37.48 28.95
CA ARG A 220 16.10 -36.99 28.48
C ARG A 220 16.20 -35.69 27.70
N GLU A 221 16.95 -34.70 28.21
CA GLU A 221 17.20 -33.44 27.51
C GLU A 221 17.80 -33.65 26.13
N ARG A 222 18.77 -34.57 26.05
CA ARG A 222 19.42 -34.95 24.76
C ARG A 222 18.45 -35.57 23.78
N SER A 223 17.54 -36.45 24.26
CA SER A 223 16.51 -37.09 23.44
C SER A 223 15.51 -36.03 22.91
N GLU A 224 15.00 -35.17 23.77
CA GLU A 224 14.05 -34.10 23.36
C GLU A 224 14.71 -33.07 22.42
N ARG A 225 16.02 -32.77 22.61
CA ARG A 225 16.78 -31.91 21.70
C ARG A 225 16.91 -32.52 20.31
N GLY A 226 17.15 -33.85 20.24
CA GLY A 226 17.16 -34.55 18.97
C GLY A 226 15.80 -34.56 18.27
N ALA A 227 14.70 -34.69 19.04
CA ALA A 227 13.35 -34.57 18.52
C ALA A 227 13.05 -33.16 17.97
N LEU A 228 13.50 -32.11 18.67
CA LEU A 228 13.37 -30.72 18.21
C LEU A 228 14.14 -30.45 16.91
N GLU A 229 15.39 -30.94 16.83
CA GLU A 229 16.22 -30.83 15.60
C GLU A 229 15.57 -31.54 14.40
N LYS A 230 14.99 -32.70 14.64
CA LYS A 230 14.28 -33.47 13.61
C LYS A 230 13.03 -32.74 13.17
N ALA A 231 12.17 -32.29 14.10
CA ALA A 231 10.97 -31.54 13.80
C ALA A 231 11.29 -30.21 13.06
N ARG A 232 12.37 -29.52 13.44
CA ARG A 232 12.84 -28.31 12.77
C ARG A 232 13.32 -28.60 11.34
N GLY A 233 14.04 -29.70 11.15
CA GLY A 233 14.50 -30.13 9.81
C GLY A 233 13.35 -30.50 8.88
N GLU A 234 12.33 -31.19 9.40
CA GLU A 234 11.10 -31.53 8.67
C GLU A 234 10.32 -30.27 8.29
N TRP A 235 10.12 -29.35 9.23
CA TRP A 235 9.47 -28.07 9.00
C TRP A 235 10.21 -27.19 8.00
N ASP A 236 11.55 -27.10 8.07
CA ASP A 236 12.36 -26.35 7.12
C ASP A 236 12.33 -27.00 5.72
N ALA A 237 12.27 -28.33 5.63
CA ALA A 237 12.16 -29.04 4.36
C ALA A 237 10.77 -28.82 3.71
N GLU A 238 9.71 -28.85 4.49
CA GLU A 238 8.35 -28.50 4.02
C GLU A 238 8.26 -27.05 3.53
N ARG A 239 8.88 -26.13 4.23
CA ARG A 239 8.95 -24.70 3.82
C ARG A 239 9.81 -24.48 2.56
N GLY A 240 10.91 -25.23 2.40
CA GLY A 240 11.77 -25.12 1.21
C GLY A 240 11.11 -25.63 -0.08
N GLY A 241 10.08 -26.50 0.04
CA GLY A 241 9.32 -27.06 -1.08
C GLY A 241 8.02 -26.32 -1.41
N HIS A 242 7.41 -25.66 -0.46
CA HIS A 242 6.15 -24.94 -0.63
C HIS A 242 6.35 -23.47 -0.26
N ARG A 243 6.55 -22.63 -1.28
CA ARG A 243 6.16 -21.23 -1.14
C ARG A 243 4.65 -21.26 -0.91
N GLY A 244 4.20 -20.93 0.29
CA GLY A 244 2.77 -20.92 0.60
C GLY A 244 1.99 -20.22 -0.50
N ALA A 245 0.80 -20.71 -0.80
CA ALA A 245 -0.08 -20.10 -1.78
C ALA A 245 -1.32 -19.59 -1.05
N VAL A 246 -1.75 -18.38 -1.41
CA VAL A 246 -3.03 -17.82 -0.99
C VAL A 246 -4.10 -18.40 -1.89
N SER A 247 -5.04 -19.12 -1.29
CA SER A 247 -6.20 -19.75 -1.94
C SER A 247 -7.48 -18.95 -1.71
N ALA A 248 -8.59 -19.40 -2.31
CA ALA A 248 -9.89 -18.77 -2.08
C ALA A 248 -10.40 -18.93 -0.62
N GLU A 249 -9.93 -19.93 0.11
CA GLU A 249 -10.30 -20.17 1.50
C GLU A 249 -9.59 -19.23 2.47
N ASP A 250 -8.48 -18.65 2.04
CA ASP A 250 -7.69 -17.72 2.84
C ASP A 250 -8.24 -16.28 2.78
N ILE A 251 -9.09 -15.97 1.79
CA ILE A 251 -9.75 -14.69 1.60
C ILE A 251 -11.00 -14.59 2.48
#